data_6647280afe42b10a06232ce29796eae6
#
_entry.id   6647280afe42b10a06232ce29796eae6
#
_cell.length_a   1.000
_cell.length_b   1.000
_cell.length_c   1.000
_cell.angle_alpha   90.00
_cell.angle_beta   90.00
_cell.angle_gamma   90.00
#
_symmetry.space_group_name_H-M   'P 1'
#
loop_
_entity.id
_entity.type
_entity.pdbx_description
1 polymer ?
#
loop_
_entity_poly.entity_id
_entity_poly.type
_entity_poly.pdbx_seq_one_letter_code
_entity_poly.pdbx_strand_id
1 'polypeptide(L)'
;RQRQMCIRDRCLTASGEIKTLKKENMQLGYRSSVFKNGGLIIISLTLALKKGDKTEIKTEMDGLLNRRKQKQPLEYPSAGSTFKRPEGYFAGALIEKNGLKGSAVGGAQVSEKHAGFVINRGGATAADVKALIGKIQKKVFENDGVMLEPEVIFKGRNGD
;
A
#
# COMPACT_ATOMS: atom_id res chain seq x y z
N ARG A 1 0.90 5.81 -11.08
CA ARG A 1 0.70 5.97 -12.55
C ARG A 1 -0.77 6.13 -12.93
N GLN A 2 -1.71 5.34 -12.37
CA GLN A 2 -3.15 5.46 -12.73
C GLN A 2 -3.73 6.85 -12.46
N ARG A 3 -3.35 7.52 -11.37
CA ARG A 3 -3.85 8.87 -11.05
C ARG A 3 -3.38 9.95 -12.03
N GLN A 4 -2.29 9.74 -12.77
CA GLN A 4 -1.86 10.67 -13.82
C GLN A 4 -2.80 10.68 -15.04
N MET A 5 -3.59 9.62 -15.22
CA MET A 5 -4.58 9.47 -16.29
C MET A 5 -5.97 9.98 -15.88
N CYS A 6 -6.22 10.25 -14.59
CA CYS A 6 -7.47 10.87 -14.16
C CYS A 6 -7.58 12.27 -14.75
N ILE A 7 -8.71 12.57 -15.37
CA ILE A 7 -9.03 13.91 -15.90
C ILE A 7 -10.08 14.61 -15.05
N ARG A 8 -10.99 13.87 -14.44
CA ARG A 8 -11.99 14.35 -13.49
C ARG A 8 -12.54 13.22 -12.64
N ASP A 9 -12.89 13.54 -11.40
CA ASP A 9 -13.57 12.64 -10.47
C ASP A 9 -14.85 13.29 -9.96
N ARG A 10 -15.92 12.48 -9.79
CA ARG A 10 -17.12 12.90 -9.06
C ARG A 10 -17.00 12.43 -7.62
N CYS A 11 -17.30 13.31 -6.70
CA CYS A 11 -17.23 13.01 -5.27
C CYS A 11 -18.46 13.54 -4.53
N LEU A 12 -18.82 12.84 -3.44
CA LEU A 12 -19.81 13.28 -2.48
C LEU A 12 -19.09 14.02 -1.35
N THR A 13 -19.62 15.20 -0.99
CA THR A 13 -19.13 15.97 0.16
C THR A 13 -19.80 15.53 1.45
N ALA A 14 -19.29 15.96 2.59
CA ALA A 14 -19.92 15.73 3.90
C ALA A 14 -21.33 16.35 4.01
N SER A 15 -21.61 17.41 3.22
CA SER A 15 -22.96 18.03 3.14
C SER A 15 -23.94 17.29 2.21
N GLY A 16 -23.52 16.15 1.59
CA GLY A 16 -24.36 15.41 0.66
C GLY A 16 -24.37 15.96 -0.79
N GLU A 17 -23.57 16.98 -1.09
CA GLU A 17 -23.44 17.51 -2.44
C GLU A 17 -22.56 16.64 -3.33
N ILE A 18 -22.93 16.48 -4.61
CA ILE A 18 -22.06 15.87 -5.61
C ILE A 18 -21.25 16.96 -6.31
N LYS A 19 -19.93 16.89 -6.14
CA LYS A 19 -18.96 17.79 -6.81
C LYS A 19 -18.14 17.03 -7.86
N THR A 20 -17.79 17.74 -8.94
CA THR A 20 -16.84 17.25 -9.93
C THR A 20 -15.52 17.99 -9.76
N LEU A 21 -14.47 17.25 -9.45
CA LEU A 21 -13.12 17.79 -9.35
C LEU A 21 -12.34 17.47 -10.62
N LYS A 22 -11.72 18.50 -11.20
CA LYS A 22 -10.71 18.33 -12.26
C LYS A 22 -9.39 17.92 -11.63
N LYS A 23 -8.51 17.31 -12.43
CA LYS A 23 -7.19 16.83 -12.02
C LYS A 23 -6.38 17.87 -11.22
N GLU A 24 -6.40 19.13 -11.67
CA GLU A 24 -5.66 20.24 -11.07
C GLU A 24 -6.07 20.48 -9.61
N ASN A 25 -7.35 20.24 -9.29
CA ASN A 25 -7.93 20.45 -7.97
C ASN A 25 -7.81 19.22 -7.04
N MET A 26 -7.32 18.09 -7.55
CA MET A 26 -7.19 16.85 -6.75
C MET A 26 -5.93 16.83 -5.88
N GLN A 27 -4.97 17.74 -6.10
CA GLN A 27 -3.69 17.82 -5.36
C GLN A 27 -3.00 16.44 -5.27
N LEU A 28 -2.88 15.78 -6.42
CA LEU A 28 -2.31 14.42 -6.48
C LEU A 28 -0.80 14.44 -6.23
N GLY A 29 -0.35 13.82 -5.15
CA GLY A 29 1.05 13.66 -4.77
C GLY A 29 1.40 12.21 -4.38
N TYR A 30 2.64 12.01 -3.93
CA TYR A 30 3.04 10.70 -3.42
C TYR A 30 2.26 10.37 -2.15
N ARG A 31 1.42 9.32 -2.24
CA ARG A 31 0.53 8.90 -1.14
C ARG A 31 -0.39 10.01 -0.61
N SER A 32 -0.69 11.03 -1.42
CA SER A 32 -1.42 12.23 -1.02
C SER A 32 -2.46 12.65 -2.07
N SER A 33 -3.58 13.18 -1.64
CA SER A 33 -4.62 13.83 -2.46
C SER A 33 -5.63 14.52 -1.54
N VAL A 34 -6.48 15.39 -2.09
CA VAL A 34 -7.60 16.00 -1.34
C VAL A 34 -8.55 14.98 -0.72
N PHE A 35 -8.66 13.79 -1.30
CA PHE A 35 -9.53 12.72 -0.80
C PHE A 35 -9.03 12.07 0.47
N LYS A 36 -7.74 12.19 0.79
CA LYS A 36 -7.14 11.55 1.97
C LYS A 36 -7.51 12.26 3.28
N ASN A 37 -7.73 13.55 3.21
CA ASN A 37 -7.96 14.39 4.39
C ASN A 37 -9.40 14.36 4.91
N GLY A 38 -10.24 13.49 4.35
CA GLY A 38 -11.64 13.32 4.76
C GLY A 38 -12.60 14.29 4.07
N GLY A 39 -13.88 14.07 4.29
CA GLY A 39 -14.95 14.92 3.78
C GLY A 39 -15.35 14.72 2.31
N LEU A 40 -14.60 13.91 1.55
CA LEU A 40 -14.92 13.59 0.17
C LEU A 40 -14.93 12.08 -0.06
N ILE A 41 -16.02 11.56 -0.60
CA ILE A 41 -16.18 10.16 -1.02
C ILE A 41 -16.19 10.12 -2.54
N ILE A 42 -15.23 9.39 -3.15
CA ILE A 42 -15.17 9.24 -4.60
C ILE A 42 -16.33 8.35 -5.07
N ILE A 43 -17.19 8.89 -5.95
CA ILE A 43 -18.31 8.16 -6.56
C ILE A 43 -17.88 7.55 -7.90
N SER A 44 -17.20 8.33 -8.73
CA SER A 44 -16.73 7.88 -10.05
C SER A 44 -15.50 8.63 -10.47
N LEU A 45 -14.72 8.00 -11.34
CA LEU A 45 -13.53 8.61 -11.94
C LEU A 45 -13.59 8.50 -13.47
N THR A 46 -13.04 9.49 -14.15
CA THR A 46 -12.90 9.49 -15.61
C THR A 46 -11.43 9.47 -15.96
N LEU A 47 -11.03 8.47 -16.75
CA LEU A 47 -9.64 8.27 -17.20
C LEU A 47 -9.53 8.65 -18.68
N ALA A 48 -8.47 9.37 -19.05
CA ALA A 48 -8.06 9.52 -20.44
C ALA A 48 -7.05 8.41 -20.77
N LEU A 49 -7.43 7.51 -21.67
CA LEU A 49 -6.61 6.38 -22.11
C LEU A 49 -6.27 6.53 -23.58
N LYS A 50 -5.10 6.02 -23.98
CA LYS A 50 -4.75 5.86 -25.41
C LYS A 50 -5.25 4.50 -25.88
N LYS A 51 -5.76 4.47 -27.12
CA LYS A 51 -6.06 3.20 -27.81
C LYS A 51 -4.76 2.45 -28.05
N GLY A 52 -4.80 1.12 -27.93
CA GLY A 52 -3.68 0.22 -28.19
C GLY A 52 -4.18 -1.09 -28.76
N ASP A 53 -3.25 -1.95 -29.20
CA ASP A 53 -3.55 -3.29 -29.64
C ASP A 53 -3.99 -4.16 -28.46
N LYS A 54 -5.09 -4.91 -28.63
CA LYS A 54 -5.67 -5.73 -27.54
C LYS A 54 -4.76 -6.89 -27.15
N THR A 55 -4.08 -7.48 -28.11
CA THR A 55 -3.21 -8.65 -27.88
C THR A 55 -1.96 -8.23 -27.12
N GLU A 56 -1.33 -7.13 -27.52
CA GLU A 56 -0.17 -6.56 -26.82
C GLU A 56 -0.53 -6.16 -25.39
N ILE A 57 -1.64 -5.44 -25.20
CA ILE A 57 -2.14 -5.05 -23.88
C ILE A 57 -2.36 -6.28 -22.99
N LYS A 58 -3.02 -7.32 -23.54
CA LYS A 58 -3.28 -8.56 -22.79
C LYS A 58 -1.98 -9.25 -22.38
N THR A 59 -1.03 -9.36 -23.30
CA THR A 59 0.28 -9.97 -23.04
C THR A 59 1.04 -9.21 -21.95
N GLU A 60 1.04 -7.89 -21.99
CA GLU A 60 1.69 -7.06 -20.95
C GLU A 60 0.99 -7.23 -19.60
N MET A 61 -0.35 -7.22 -19.56
CA MET A 61 -1.11 -7.44 -18.33
C MET A 61 -0.80 -8.81 -17.70
N ASP A 62 -0.78 -9.87 -18.50
CA ASP A 62 -0.49 -11.22 -18.03
C ASP A 62 0.96 -11.33 -17.52
N GLY A 63 1.91 -10.70 -18.22
CA GLY A 63 3.31 -10.60 -17.78
C GLY A 63 3.46 -9.86 -16.45
N LEU A 64 2.75 -8.74 -16.26
CA LEU A 64 2.71 -7.99 -15.00
C LEU A 64 2.10 -8.80 -13.87
N LEU A 65 0.99 -9.50 -14.13
CA LEU A 65 0.33 -10.35 -13.16
C LEU A 65 1.22 -11.51 -12.72
N ASN A 66 1.90 -12.16 -13.67
CA ASN A 66 2.83 -13.25 -13.37
C ASN A 66 4.02 -12.77 -12.53
N ARG A 67 4.62 -11.62 -12.86
CA ARG A 67 5.67 -11.00 -12.04
C ARG A 67 5.18 -10.71 -10.62
N ARG A 68 3.94 -10.23 -10.48
CA ARG A 68 3.34 -9.97 -9.16
C ARG A 68 3.18 -11.27 -8.36
N LYS A 69 2.64 -12.32 -8.98
CA LYS A 69 2.48 -13.65 -8.35
C LYS A 69 3.82 -14.24 -7.88
N GLN A 70 4.87 -14.05 -8.68
CA GLN A 70 6.21 -14.55 -8.35
C GLN A 70 6.88 -13.77 -7.20
N LYS A 71 6.66 -12.45 -7.13
CA LYS A 71 7.38 -11.57 -6.20
C LYS A 71 6.62 -11.24 -4.91
N GLN A 72 5.30 -11.38 -4.88
CA GLN A 72 4.48 -11.02 -3.73
C GLN A 72 3.83 -12.28 -3.12
N PRO A 73 3.65 -12.32 -1.78
CA PRO A 73 3.08 -13.45 -1.06
C PRO A 73 1.53 -13.47 -1.19
N LEU A 74 1.02 -13.59 -2.42
CA LEU A 74 -0.42 -13.53 -2.71
C LEU A 74 -1.20 -14.72 -2.15
N GLU A 75 -0.51 -15.78 -1.77
CA GLU A 75 -1.02 -16.99 -1.14
C GLU A 75 -1.45 -16.80 0.33
N TYR A 76 -1.01 -15.70 0.96
CA TYR A 76 -1.35 -15.38 2.35
C TYR A 76 -2.12 -14.06 2.45
N PRO A 77 -3.08 -13.96 3.40
CA PRO A 77 -3.71 -12.69 3.71
C PRO A 77 -2.68 -11.66 4.17
N SER A 78 -2.74 -10.45 3.62
CA SER A 78 -1.89 -9.32 4.01
C SER A 78 -2.55 -7.99 3.64
N ALA A 79 -2.12 -6.91 4.26
CA ALA A 79 -2.54 -5.54 3.92
C ALA A 79 -1.69 -4.92 2.79
N GLY A 80 -0.93 -5.73 2.05
CA GLY A 80 0.01 -5.26 1.02
C GLY A 80 1.37 -4.86 1.61
N SER A 81 2.06 -3.90 1.01
CA SER A 81 3.30 -3.36 1.56
C SER A 81 3.04 -2.71 2.91
N THR A 82 3.76 -3.16 3.94
CA THR A 82 3.53 -2.73 5.31
C THR A 82 4.05 -1.32 5.58
N PHE A 83 5.13 -0.92 4.91
CA PHE A 83 5.78 0.36 5.11
C PHE A 83 5.79 1.20 3.84
N LYS A 84 5.76 2.52 4.01
CA LYS A 84 6.06 3.48 2.96
C LYS A 84 7.51 3.34 2.51
N ARG A 85 7.81 3.77 1.29
CA ARG A 85 9.19 3.83 0.82
C ARG A 85 9.93 4.97 1.53
N PRO A 86 10.99 4.70 2.32
CA PRO A 86 11.82 5.75 2.89
C PRO A 86 12.60 6.50 1.81
N GLU A 87 12.95 7.75 2.07
CA GLU A 87 13.77 8.53 1.16
C GLU A 87 15.15 7.86 0.98
N GLY A 88 15.58 7.71 -0.27
CA GLY A 88 16.86 7.07 -0.60
C GLY A 88 16.89 5.54 -0.45
N TYR A 89 15.87 4.89 0.11
CA TYR A 89 15.89 3.47 0.44
C TYR A 89 14.66 2.71 -0.08
N PHE A 90 14.71 1.38 0.06
CA PHE A 90 13.56 0.49 -0.11
C PHE A 90 13.30 -0.24 1.21
N ALA A 91 12.12 -0.09 1.78
CA ALA A 91 11.77 -0.69 3.07
C ALA A 91 12.01 -2.21 3.08
N GLY A 92 11.59 -2.94 2.04
CA GLY A 92 11.82 -4.38 1.93
C GLY A 92 13.31 -4.77 1.94
N ALA A 93 14.17 -3.98 1.28
CA ALA A 93 15.61 -4.23 1.26
C ALA A 93 16.25 -4.02 2.64
N LEU A 94 15.84 -2.97 3.36
CA LEU A 94 16.30 -2.73 4.73
C LEU A 94 15.88 -3.87 5.67
N ILE A 95 14.62 -4.32 5.58
CA ILE A 95 14.10 -5.42 6.39
C ILE A 95 14.86 -6.73 6.10
N GLU A 96 15.11 -7.02 4.83
CA GLU A 96 15.88 -8.20 4.40
C GLU A 96 17.35 -8.14 4.85
N LYS A 97 18.01 -6.99 4.66
CA LYS A 97 19.39 -6.73 5.14
C LYS A 97 19.53 -6.97 6.64
N ASN A 98 18.49 -6.67 7.41
CA ASN A 98 18.45 -6.88 8.86
C ASN A 98 18.08 -8.31 9.27
N GLY A 99 17.98 -9.26 8.34
CA GLY A 99 17.69 -10.67 8.62
C GLY A 99 16.27 -10.89 9.17
N LEU A 100 15.32 -10.02 8.85
CA LEU A 100 13.98 -10.07 9.43
C LEU A 100 12.98 -10.89 8.62
N LYS A 101 13.33 -11.43 7.45
CA LYS A 101 12.49 -12.42 6.74
C LYS A 101 12.14 -13.58 7.67
N GLY A 102 10.91 -14.04 7.66
CA GLY A 102 10.43 -15.11 8.52
C GLY A 102 10.22 -14.73 9.99
N SER A 103 10.69 -13.56 10.45
CA SER A 103 10.42 -13.09 11.83
C SER A 103 8.94 -13.01 12.08
N ALA A 104 8.50 -13.55 13.23
CA ALA A 104 7.08 -13.63 13.56
C ALA A 104 6.77 -13.09 14.97
N VAL A 105 5.49 -12.73 15.16
CA VAL A 105 4.85 -12.48 16.45
C VAL A 105 3.44 -13.05 16.35
N GLY A 106 3.10 -14.02 17.20
CA GLY A 106 1.85 -14.76 17.08
C GLY A 106 1.66 -15.34 15.67
N GLY A 107 0.52 -15.09 15.05
CA GLY A 107 0.23 -15.53 13.68
C GLY A 107 0.75 -14.59 12.58
N ALA A 108 1.29 -13.41 12.94
CA ALA A 108 1.86 -12.46 11.97
C ALA A 108 3.33 -12.78 11.67
N GLN A 109 3.73 -12.73 10.39
CA GLN A 109 5.09 -13.04 9.96
C GLN A 109 5.55 -12.08 8.85
N VAL A 110 6.83 -11.71 8.87
CA VAL A 110 7.49 -11.09 7.70
C VAL A 110 7.62 -12.13 6.60
N SER A 111 7.07 -11.84 5.43
CA SER A 111 7.08 -12.79 4.32
C SER A 111 8.50 -13.14 3.89
N GLU A 112 8.78 -14.43 3.75
CA GLU A 112 10.02 -14.97 3.17
C GLU A 112 10.17 -14.57 1.69
N LYS A 113 9.04 -14.45 0.98
CA LYS A 113 9.02 -14.11 -0.44
C LYS A 113 9.29 -12.64 -0.71
N HIS A 114 8.78 -11.75 0.17
CA HIS A 114 8.97 -10.30 0.04
C HIS A 114 8.96 -9.64 1.41
N ALA A 115 10.13 -9.22 1.90
CA ALA A 115 10.30 -8.68 3.25
C ALA A 115 9.49 -7.41 3.56
N GLY A 116 9.00 -6.69 2.56
CA GLY A 116 8.11 -5.52 2.73
C GLY A 116 6.66 -5.88 3.11
N PHE A 117 6.31 -7.18 3.20
CA PHE A 117 4.98 -7.67 3.53
C PHE A 117 4.95 -8.37 4.88
N VAL A 118 4.02 -7.97 5.73
CA VAL A 118 3.60 -8.76 6.90
C VAL A 118 2.38 -9.56 6.49
N ILE A 119 2.46 -10.88 6.63
CA ILE A 119 1.44 -11.85 6.26
C ILE A 119 0.79 -12.47 7.49
N ASN A 120 -0.45 -12.90 7.35
CA ASN A 120 -1.13 -13.72 8.34
C ASN A 120 -0.93 -15.21 7.98
N ARG A 121 -0.15 -15.92 8.81
CA ARG A 121 0.10 -17.36 8.66
C ARG A 121 -1.01 -18.24 9.22
N GLY A 122 -1.97 -17.62 9.88
CA GLY A 122 -3.10 -18.23 10.54
C GLY A 122 -3.28 -17.65 11.94
N GLY A 123 -4.49 -17.17 12.24
CA GLY A 123 -4.86 -16.67 13.57
C GLY A 123 -4.15 -15.39 14.04
N ALA A 124 -3.50 -14.63 13.14
CA ALA A 124 -2.88 -13.36 13.53
C ALA A 124 -3.92 -12.35 14.01
N THR A 125 -3.65 -11.73 15.14
CA THR A 125 -4.42 -10.60 15.66
C THR A 125 -3.84 -9.26 15.16
N ALA A 126 -4.63 -8.18 15.25
CA ALA A 126 -4.13 -6.84 14.98
C ALA A 126 -2.98 -6.45 15.95
N ALA A 127 -3.02 -6.94 17.18
CA ALA A 127 -1.95 -6.75 18.15
C ALA A 127 -0.63 -7.42 17.72
N ASP A 128 -0.70 -8.64 17.17
CA ASP A 128 0.48 -9.34 16.64
C ASP A 128 1.11 -8.56 15.49
N VAL A 129 0.29 -8.08 14.55
CA VAL A 129 0.77 -7.27 13.42
C VAL A 129 1.41 -5.98 13.91
N LYS A 130 0.79 -5.28 14.88
CA LYS A 130 1.33 -4.04 15.45
C LYS A 130 2.66 -4.28 16.18
N ALA A 131 2.74 -5.35 16.96
CA ALA A 131 3.97 -5.72 17.68
C ALA A 131 5.11 -6.09 16.72
N LEU A 132 4.81 -6.84 15.64
CA LEU A 132 5.78 -7.18 14.61
C LEU A 132 6.27 -5.94 13.86
N ILE A 133 5.39 -4.99 13.52
CA ILE A 133 5.75 -3.71 12.92
C ILE A 133 6.73 -2.95 13.82
N GLY A 134 6.43 -2.84 15.12
CA GLY A 134 7.32 -2.19 16.10
C GLY A 134 8.69 -2.87 16.20
N LYS A 135 8.74 -4.20 16.19
CA LYS A 135 9.99 -4.97 16.16
C LYS A 135 10.84 -4.66 14.93
N ILE A 136 10.18 -4.58 13.74
CA ILE A 136 10.86 -4.25 12.48
C ILE A 136 11.40 -2.82 12.53
N GLN A 137 10.58 -1.85 12.94
CA GLN A 137 10.96 -0.44 13.04
C GLN A 137 12.18 -0.26 13.96
N LYS A 138 12.12 -0.86 15.16
CA LYS A 138 13.22 -0.81 16.13
C LYS A 138 14.52 -1.36 15.54
N LYS A 139 14.48 -2.56 14.95
CA LYS A 139 15.69 -3.23 14.43
C LYS A 139 16.31 -2.47 13.26
N VAL A 140 15.50 -1.97 12.32
CA VAL A 140 15.99 -1.19 11.18
C VAL A 140 16.54 0.16 11.64
N PHE A 141 15.90 0.82 12.60
CA PHE A 141 16.38 2.08 13.13
C PHE A 141 17.71 1.92 13.88
N GLU A 142 17.85 0.89 14.73
CA GLU A 142 19.08 0.60 15.46
C GLU A 142 20.28 0.31 14.54
N ASN A 143 20.06 -0.38 13.42
CA ASN A 143 21.15 -0.81 12.55
C ASN A 143 21.44 0.14 11.38
N ASP A 144 20.42 0.84 10.87
CA ASP A 144 20.53 1.66 9.66
C ASP A 144 20.21 3.15 9.89
N GLY A 145 19.73 3.53 11.09
CA GLY A 145 19.31 4.90 11.40
C GLY A 145 18.03 5.34 10.66
N VAL A 146 17.33 4.42 9.96
CA VAL A 146 16.18 4.73 9.15
C VAL A 146 14.88 4.36 9.88
N MET A 147 14.04 5.36 10.16
CA MET A 147 12.70 5.12 10.72
C MET A 147 11.72 4.73 9.61
N LEU A 148 11.23 3.49 9.65
CA LEU A 148 10.23 3.00 8.72
C LEU A 148 8.84 3.51 9.12
N GLU A 149 8.15 4.21 8.22
CA GLU A 149 6.78 4.67 8.43
C GLU A 149 5.77 3.62 7.92
N PRO A 150 4.83 3.12 8.77
CA PRO A 150 3.81 2.20 8.32
C PRO A 150 2.89 2.83 7.28
N GLU A 151 2.55 2.08 6.22
CA GLU A 151 1.49 2.44 5.26
C GLU A 151 0.13 1.89 5.68
N VAL A 152 0.14 0.81 6.48
CA VAL A 152 -1.07 0.21 7.05
C VAL A 152 -1.69 1.14 8.10
N ILE A 153 -3.03 1.21 8.08
CA ILE A 153 -3.82 2.02 9.01
C ILE A 153 -4.55 1.07 9.95
N PHE A 154 -4.33 1.25 11.25
CA PHE A 154 -5.08 0.51 12.26
C PHE A 154 -6.38 1.26 12.55
N LYS A 155 -7.51 0.56 12.49
CA LYS A 155 -8.83 1.08 12.85
C LYS A 155 -9.35 0.32 14.05
N GLY A 156 -9.62 1.04 15.15
CA GLY A 156 -10.29 0.51 16.32
C GLY A 156 -11.82 0.43 16.12
N ARG A 157 -12.52 -0.30 17.00
CA ARG A 157 -13.98 -0.34 17.01
C ARG A 157 -14.60 1.04 17.35
N ASN A 158 -13.84 1.91 18.02
CA ASN A 158 -14.28 3.23 18.48
C ASN A 158 -13.76 4.37 17.59
N GLY A 159 -13.26 4.07 16.36
CA GLY A 159 -12.84 5.09 15.40
C GLY A 159 -11.44 5.66 15.61
N ASP A 160 -10.64 5.08 16.51
CA ASP A 160 -9.24 5.44 16.73
C ASP A 160 -8.33 4.88 15.63
#